data_6bba3a5f1cd5361ae741892321a7977a
#
_entry.id   6bba3a5f1cd5361ae741892321a7977a
#
_cell.length_a   1.000
_cell.length_b   1.000
_cell.length_c   1.000
_cell.angle_alpha   90.00
_cell.angle_beta   90.00
_cell.angle_gamma   90.00
#
_symmetry.space_group_name_H-M   'P 1'
#
loop_
_entity.id
_entity.type
_entity.pdbx_description
1 polymer ?
#
loop_
_entity_poly.entity_id
_entity_poly.type
_entity_poly.pdbx_seq_one_letter_code
_entity_poly.pdbx_strand_id
1 'polypeptide(L)'
;MKRIALLLGAALLFAGFAQAAEKPLIRIGARVFTEQTVLAEITAQYLRSHGFDVRITGGLGSTLARSAQETGQLDMVWEYTGVSLVSYNHIDERMGSPEATYARVKQLDAKKGLVWLTPSRFSNTYALALPRNIAEQYPQVHSISQLNQVLRDEPKRGHVLALDTEFANRPDGLVGLTRTYDLQFTRRDIRQMDAGLVYTALRNGQVFSGLVYTTDGRLNAFDLTLLEDDLHYFPDYTAAPVVRQAVLDAHPQLATLLKPLAEQLDDATMRQLNA
;
A
#
# COMPACT_ATOMS: atom_id res chain seq x y z
N MET A 1 -32.81 -84.69 3.87
CA MET A 1 -33.45 -83.48 3.32
C MET A 1 -32.67 -82.31 3.89
N LYS A 2 -31.79 -81.76 3.09
CA LYS A 2 -30.77 -80.78 3.50
C LYS A 2 -31.30 -79.37 3.43
N ARG A 3 -31.26 -78.62 4.53
CA ARG A 3 -31.57 -77.20 4.56
C ARG A 3 -30.26 -76.44 4.25
N ILE A 4 -30.24 -75.82 3.09
CA ILE A 4 -29.15 -74.91 2.71
C ILE A 4 -29.55 -73.54 3.28
N ALA A 5 -28.80 -73.09 4.29
CA ALA A 5 -28.89 -71.75 4.80
C ALA A 5 -28.09 -70.77 3.89
N LEU A 6 -28.78 -69.92 3.18
CA LEU A 6 -28.19 -68.84 2.40
C LEU A 6 -27.78 -67.71 3.36
N LEU A 7 -26.53 -67.58 3.65
CA LEU A 7 -25.94 -66.41 4.32
C LEU A 7 -25.77 -65.30 3.29
N LEU A 8 -26.77 -64.38 3.21
CA LEU A 8 -26.59 -63.09 2.52
C LEU A 8 -25.69 -62.20 3.40
N GLY A 9 -24.45 -62.12 3.05
CA GLY A 9 -23.54 -61.13 3.58
C GLY A 9 -23.95 -59.74 3.09
N ALA A 10 -24.60 -58.95 3.95
CA ALA A 10 -24.77 -57.54 3.71
C ALA A 10 -23.41 -56.84 3.84
N ALA A 11 -22.71 -56.73 2.73
CA ALA A 11 -21.56 -55.80 2.63
C ALA A 11 -22.13 -54.38 2.69
N LEU A 12 -22.15 -53.80 3.88
CA LEU A 12 -22.35 -52.38 4.09
C LEU A 12 -21.18 -51.66 3.43
N LEU A 13 -21.38 -51.21 2.20
CA LEU A 13 -20.55 -50.20 1.56
C LEU A 13 -20.66 -48.91 2.40
N PHE A 14 -19.77 -48.76 3.35
CA PHE A 14 -19.42 -47.44 3.90
C PHE A 14 -18.77 -46.66 2.74
N ALA A 15 -19.61 -46.11 1.87
CA ALA A 15 -19.23 -44.99 1.05
C ALA A 15 -18.98 -43.84 2.02
N GLY A 16 -17.74 -43.73 2.51
CA GLY A 16 -17.26 -42.55 3.22
C GLY A 16 -17.43 -41.41 2.23
N PHE A 17 -18.48 -40.61 2.40
CA PHE A 17 -18.50 -39.28 1.83
C PHE A 17 -17.29 -38.59 2.40
N ALA A 18 -16.17 -38.57 1.64
CA ALA A 18 -15.11 -37.65 1.85
C ALA A 18 -15.74 -36.26 1.67
N GLN A 19 -16.26 -35.72 2.77
CA GLN A 19 -16.71 -34.35 2.82
C GLN A 19 -15.45 -33.54 2.49
N ALA A 20 -15.37 -33.01 1.28
CA ALA A 20 -14.30 -32.14 0.89
C ALA A 20 -14.23 -31.06 1.98
N ALA A 21 -13.16 -31.06 2.77
CA ALA A 21 -13.01 -30.12 3.85
C ALA A 21 -13.16 -28.72 3.23
N GLU A 22 -14.12 -27.96 3.74
CA GLU A 22 -14.38 -26.61 3.27
C GLU A 22 -13.10 -25.80 3.41
N LYS A 23 -12.65 -25.19 2.31
CA LYS A 23 -11.39 -24.43 2.31
C LYS A 23 -11.53 -23.26 3.26
N PRO A 24 -10.52 -23.01 4.12
CA PRO A 24 -10.56 -21.85 5.01
C PRO A 24 -10.70 -20.55 4.21
N LEU A 25 -11.67 -19.73 4.57
CA LEU A 25 -11.92 -18.46 3.92
C LEU A 25 -11.05 -17.35 4.52
N ILE A 26 -10.34 -16.60 3.67
CA ILE A 26 -9.59 -15.39 4.03
C ILE A 26 -10.22 -14.18 3.33
N ARG A 27 -10.58 -13.17 4.10
CA ARG A 27 -11.17 -11.91 3.62
C ARG A 27 -10.08 -10.85 3.55
N ILE A 28 -9.71 -10.45 2.34
CA ILE A 28 -8.66 -9.46 2.06
C ILE A 28 -9.30 -8.11 1.76
N GLY A 29 -8.86 -7.05 2.45
CA GLY A 29 -9.22 -5.68 2.13
C GLY A 29 -8.23 -5.04 1.15
N ALA A 30 -8.73 -4.23 0.21
CA ALA A 30 -7.91 -3.42 -0.69
C ALA A 30 -8.42 -1.98 -0.72
N ARG A 31 -7.48 -1.02 -0.63
CA ARG A 31 -7.80 0.41 -0.74
C ARG A 31 -8.04 0.82 -2.19
N VAL A 32 -8.46 2.09 -2.41
CA VAL A 32 -8.96 2.61 -3.69
C VAL A 32 -7.91 2.78 -4.80
N PHE A 33 -6.63 2.49 -4.57
CA PHE A 33 -5.57 2.70 -5.56
C PHE A 33 -4.99 1.39 -6.11
N THR A 34 -4.42 1.47 -7.32
CA THR A 34 -3.98 0.32 -8.14
C THR A 34 -3.12 -0.66 -7.37
N GLU A 35 -2.08 -0.21 -6.68
CA GLU A 35 -1.16 -1.08 -5.94
C GLU A 35 -1.87 -1.97 -4.92
N GLN A 36 -2.84 -1.44 -4.19
CA GLN A 36 -3.61 -2.24 -3.22
C GLN A 36 -4.46 -3.31 -3.89
N THR A 37 -5.04 -3.00 -5.05
CA THR A 37 -5.78 -3.98 -5.84
C THR A 37 -4.85 -5.08 -6.34
N VAL A 38 -3.69 -4.72 -6.87
CA VAL A 38 -2.67 -5.65 -7.35
C VAL A 38 -2.18 -6.55 -6.22
N LEU A 39 -1.81 -5.99 -5.07
CA LEU A 39 -1.36 -6.74 -3.90
C LEU A 39 -2.43 -7.72 -3.39
N ALA A 40 -3.69 -7.28 -3.33
CA ALA A 40 -4.79 -8.13 -2.91
C ALA A 40 -5.04 -9.29 -3.89
N GLU A 41 -5.01 -9.04 -5.20
CA GLU A 41 -5.22 -10.05 -6.23
C GLU A 41 -4.07 -11.07 -6.28
N ILE A 42 -2.82 -10.63 -6.24
CA ILE A 42 -1.66 -11.54 -6.19
C ILE A 42 -1.76 -12.42 -4.94
N THR A 43 -2.04 -11.82 -3.78
CA THR A 43 -2.20 -12.56 -2.53
C THR A 43 -3.35 -13.56 -2.61
N ALA A 44 -4.49 -13.18 -3.20
CA ALA A 44 -5.64 -14.05 -3.35
C ALA A 44 -5.35 -15.25 -4.25
N GLN A 45 -4.70 -15.03 -5.40
CA GLN A 45 -4.31 -16.10 -6.31
C GLN A 45 -3.31 -17.05 -5.63
N TYR A 46 -2.32 -16.48 -4.94
CA TYR A 46 -1.33 -17.25 -4.20
C TYR A 46 -1.96 -18.11 -3.10
N LEU A 47 -2.82 -17.55 -2.26
CA LEU A 47 -3.51 -18.29 -1.19
C LEU A 47 -4.47 -19.35 -1.76
N ARG A 48 -5.20 -19.05 -2.84
CA ARG A 48 -6.08 -20.04 -3.51
C ARG A 48 -5.29 -21.26 -4.01
N SER A 49 -4.09 -21.04 -4.55
CA SER A 49 -3.20 -22.14 -4.99
C SER A 49 -2.66 -22.99 -3.81
N HIS A 50 -2.73 -22.44 -2.58
CA HIS A 50 -2.32 -23.12 -1.35
C HIS A 50 -3.51 -23.63 -0.50
N GLY A 51 -4.66 -23.79 -1.11
CA GLY A 51 -5.80 -24.48 -0.47
C GLY A 51 -6.72 -23.58 0.37
N PHE A 52 -6.60 -22.26 0.27
CA PHE A 52 -7.54 -21.33 0.88
C PHE A 52 -8.64 -20.91 -0.10
N ASP A 53 -9.79 -20.53 0.43
CA ASP A 53 -10.74 -19.70 -0.29
C ASP A 53 -10.48 -18.22 0.03
N VAL A 54 -10.68 -17.31 -0.93
CA VAL A 54 -10.35 -15.90 -0.74
C VAL A 54 -11.44 -15.00 -1.31
N ARG A 55 -11.88 -14.05 -0.48
CA ARG A 55 -12.77 -12.96 -0.89
C ARG A 55 -12.05 -11.63 -0.74
N ILE A 56 -12.04 -10.83 -1.81
CA ILE A 56 -11.50 -9.47 -1.79
C ILE A 56 -12.64 -8.46 -1.62
N THR A 57 -12.45 -7.48 -0.75
CA THR A 57 -13.27 -6.28 -0.64
C THR A 57 -12.43 -5.08 -1.01
N GLY A 58 -12.63 -4.56 -2.21
CA GLY A 58 -11.89 -3.42 -2.76
C GLY A 58 -12.60 -2.08 -2.57
N GLY A 59 -11.92 -1.00 -2.98
CA GLY A 59 -12.51 0.34 -2.99
C GLY A 59 -12.63 0.98 -1.60
N LEU A 60 -11.85 0.52 -0.62
CA LEU A 60 -11.94 0.99 0.75
C LEU A 60 -11.07 2.25 0.96
N GLY A 61 -11.59 3.23 1.69
CA GLY A 61 -10.76 4.28 2.29
C GLY A 61 -9.91 3.71 3.44
N SER A 62 -8.76 4.34 3.73
CA SER A 62 -7.80 3.86 4.74
C SER A 62 -8.43 3.62 6.11
N THR A 63 -9.19 4.56 6.63
CA THR A 63 -9.87 4.44 7.93
C THR A 63 -10.90 3.31 7.96
N LEU A 64 -11.64 3.13 6.85
CA LEU A 64 -12.64 2.06 6.74
C LEU A 64 -11.98 0.69 6.69
N ALA A 65 -10.91 0.53 5.90
CA ALA A 65 -10.15 -0.73 5.83
C ALA A 65 -9.60 -1.11 7.21
N ARG A 66 -9.02 -0.14 7.93
CA ARG A 66 -8.50 -0.33 9.30
C ARG A 66 -9.61 -0.75 10.26
N SER A 67 -10.71 -0.03 10.32
CA SER A 67 -11.85 -0.35 11.19
C SER A 67 -12.45 -1.72 10.88
N ALA A 68 -12.61 -2.06 9.59
CA ALA A 68 -13.12 -3.36 9.15
C ALA A 68 -12.19 -4.52 9.57
N GLN A 69 -10.88 -4.29 9.58
CA GLN A 69 -9.92 -5.27 10.06
C GLN A 69 -9.98 -5.41 11.60
N GLU A 70 -9.96 -4.31 12.35
CA GLU A 70 -10.04 -4.34 13.81
C GLU A 70 -11.35 -4.99 14.32
N THR A 71 -12.48 -4.76 13.63
CA THR A 71 -13.79 -5.34 13.98
C THR A 71 -14.02 -6.76 13.44
N GLY A 72 -13.08 -7.31 12.67
CA GLY A 72 -13.16 -8.68 12.15
C GLY A 72 -14.01 -8.86 10.89
N GLN A 73 -14.33 -7.81 10.17
CA GLN A 73 -14.97 -7.89 8.85
C GLN A 73 -13.96 -8.25 7.76
N LEU A 74 -12.69 -7.87 7.94
CA LEU A 74 -11.54 -8.27 7.12
C LEU A 74 -10.56 -9.08 7.96
N ASP A 75 -9.87 -10.02 7.34
CA ASP A 75 -8.89 -10.90 7.96
C ASP A 75 -7.46 -10.39 7.75
N MET A 76 -7.18 -9.81 6.59
CA MET A 76 -5.90 -9.21 6.28
C MET A 76 -6.03 -8.01 5.34
N VAL A 77 -5.03 -7.13 5.43
CA VAL A 77 -4.77 -6.05 4.46
C VAL A 77 -3.27 -5.96 4.22
N TRP A 78 -2.85 -5.41 3.08
CA TRP A 78 -1.50 -4.87 2.94
C TRP A 78 -1.49 -3.47 3.53
N GLU A 79 -0.63 -3.25 4.54
CA GLU A 79 -0.58 -1.98 5.25
C GLU A 79 0.82 -1.37 5.15
N TYR A 80 0.90 -0.05 5.21
CA TYR A 80 2.14 0.71 5.10
C TYR A 80 2.55 1.25 6.47
N THR A 81 3.83 1.11 6.78
CA THR A 81 4.40 1.49 8.09
C THR A 81 4.10 2.93 8.46
N GLY A 82 4.33 3.88 7.54
CA GLY A 82 4.07 5.30 7.79
C GLY A 82 2.59 5.62 8.03
N VAL A 83 1.68 4.97 7.27
CA VAL A 83 0.23 5.15 7.47
C VAL A 83 -0.19 4.65 8.84
N SER A 84 0.26 3.46 9.23
CA SER A 84 -0.05 2.92 10.57
C SER A 84 0.51 3.79 11.68
N LEU A 85 1.76 4.26 11.55
CA LEU A 85 2.40 5.10 12.55
C LEU A 85 1.64 6.41 12.75
N VAL A 86 1.48 7.18 11.67
CA VAL A 86 0.96 8.55 11.74
C VAL A 86 -0.56 8.58 11.80
N SER A 87 -1.24 7.90 10.86
CA SER A 87 -2.70 8.06 10.71
C SER A 87 -3.51 7.23 11.72
N TYR A 88 -3.02 6.03 12.12
CA TYR A 88 -3.80 5.15 13.01
C TYR A 88 -3.31 5.14 14.45
N ASN A 89 -2.03 5.39 14.67
CA ASN A 89 -1.44 5.41 16.01
C ASN A 89 -1.07 6.83 16.48
N HIS A 90 -1.26 7.86 15.64
CA HIS A 90 -1.07 9.28 15.95
C HIS A 90 0.33 9.58 16.52
N ILE A 91 1.35 8.97 15.91
CA ILE A 91 2.76 9.18 16.27
C ILE A 91 3.44 9.95 15.15
N ASP A 92 3.78 11.21 15.41
CA ASP A 92 4.47 12.09 14.46
C ASP A 92 6.01 12.03 14.61
N GLU A 93 6.50 11.22 15.55
CA GLU A 93 7.93 11.07 15.81
C GLU A 93 8.59 10.25 14.69
N ARG A 94 9.72 10.76 14.19
CA ARG A 94 10.53 10.05 13.18
C ARG A 94 11.30 8.92 13.85
N MET A 95 11.19 7.72 13.30
CA MET A 95 11.82 6.51 13.86
C MET A 95 13.29 6.31 13.43
N GLY A 96 13.82 7.14 12.54
CA GLY A 96 15.22 7.11 12.12
C GLY A 96 15.58 6.01 11.11
N SER A 97 14.80 4.94 10.97
CA SER A 97 14.97 3.93 9.93
C SER A 97 13.67 3.18 9.61
N PRO A 98 13.57 2.56 8.41
CA PRO A 98 12.45 1.69 8.03
C PRO A 98 12.21 0.54 9.03
N GLU A 99 13.28 -0.10 9.50
CA GLU A 99 13.22 -1.21 10.45
C GLU A 99 12.67 -0.74 11.81
N ALA A 100 13.10 0.44 12.27
CA ALA A 100 12.61 1.03 13.52
C ALA A 100 11.11 1.39 13.40
N THR A 101 10.70 1.96 12.26
CA THR A 101 9.29 2.26 11.95
C THR A 101 8.46 0.98 11.96
N TYR A 102 8.90 -0.07 11.25
CA TYR A 102 8.25 -1.37 11.23
C TYR A 102 8.13 -1.99 12.62
N ALA A 103 9.20 -2.03 13.39
CA ALA A 103 9.19 -2.57 14.75
C ALA A 103 8.19 -1.81 15.64
N ARG A 104 8.12 -0.49 15.48
CA ARG A 104 7.20 0.35 16.26
C ARG A 104 5.75 0.09 15.94
N VAL A 105 5.36 0.08 14.66
CA VAL A 105 3.97 -0.18 14.27
C VAL A 105 3.55 -1.60 14.62
N LYS A 106 4.42 -2.59 14.45
CA LYS A 106 4.20 -3.98 14.87
C LYS A 106 3.85 -4.07 16.36
N GLN A 107 4.60 -3.36 17.22
CA GLN A 107 4.34 -3.32 18.66
C GLN A 107 3.00 -2.64 19.01
N LEU A 108 2.68 -1.54 18.32
CA LEU A 108 1.46 -0.78 18.57
C LEU A 108 0.22 -1.56 18.14
N ASP A 109 0.25 -2.11 16.94
CA ASP A 109 -0.89 -2.80 16.34
C ASP A 109 -1.13 -4.18 16.95
N ALA A 110 -0.11 -4.84 17.50
CA ALA A 110 -0.29 -6.07 18.28
C ALA A 110 -1.25 -5.88 19.45
N LYS A 111 -1.29 -4.72 20.07
CA LYS A 111 -2.23 -4.39 21.15
C LYS A 111 -3.69 -4.34 20.68
N LYS A 112 -3.88 -4.19 19.36
CA LYS A 112 -5.19 -4.19 18.70
C LYS A 112 -5.51 -5.54 18.03
N GLY A 113 -4.70 -6.56 18.30
CA GLY A 113 -4.86 -7.90 17.72
C GLY A 113 -4.48 -7.97 16.23
N LEU A 114 -3.64 -7.05 15.74
CA LEU A 114 -3.16 -7.01 14.36
C LEU A 114 -1.67 -7.35 14.31
N VAL A 115 -1.32 -8.34 13.50
CA VAL A 115 0.03 -8.89 13.41
C VAL A 115 0.65 -8.51 12.08
N TRP A 116 1.72 -7.74 12.13
CA TRP A 116 2.57 -7.43 10.99
C TRP A 116 3.45 -8.62 10.66
N LEU A 117 3.30 -9.18 9.46
CA LEU A 117 4.13 -10.28 8.95
C LEU A 117 5.38 -9.74 8.28
N THR A 118 6.16 -10.61 7.63
CA THR A 118 7.39 -10.22 6.91
C THR A 118 7.12 -9.02 5.99
N PRO A 119 7.87 -7.93 6.13
CA PRO A 119 7.71 -6.76 5.27
C PRO A 119 8.20 -7.07 3.85
N SER A 120 7.63 -6.35 2.89
CA SER A 120 8.15 -6.31 1.52
C SER A 120 9.49 -5.56 1.45
N ARG A 121 10.08 -5.59 0.27
CA ARG A 121 11.32 -4.86 -0.04
C ARG A 121 11.05 -3.56 -0.81
N PHE A 122 9.79 -3.13 -0.90
CA PHE A 122 9.42 -1.86 -1.50
C PHE A 122 8.85 -0.90 -0.47
N SER A 123 9.00 0.40 -0.74
CA SER A 123 8.41 1.48 0.02
C SER A 123 7.63 2.39 -0.92
N ASN A 124 6.30 2.38 -0.80
CA ASN A 124 5.44 3.27 -1.59
C ASN A 124 5.35 4.63 -0.90
N THR A 125 6.44 5.39 -0.98
CA THR A 125 6.47 6.73 -0.41
C THR A 125 5.96 7.78 -1.41
N TYR A 126 5.68 8.96 -0.89
CA TYR A 126 5.41 10.13 -1.72
C TYR A 126 6.71 10.72 -2.27
N ALA A 127 6.61 11.35 -3.42
CA ALA A 127 7.66 12.21 -3.97
C ALA A 127 7.02 13.37 -4.72
N LEU A 128 7.78 14.45 -4.92
CA LEU A 128 7.44 15.45 -5.91
C LEU A 128 8.09 15.07 -7.24
N ALA A 129 7.37 15.28 -8.33
CA ALA A 129 7.88 15.06 -9.68
C ALA A 129 7.72 16.30 -10.55
N LEU A 130 8.66 16.46 -11.48
CA LEU A 130 8.61 17.45 -12.54
C LEU A 130 8.19 16.77 -13.85
N PRO A 131 7.35 17.41 -14.66
CA PRO A 131 7.14 16.98 -16.04
C PRO A 131 8.40 17.28 -16.87
N ARG A 132 8.58 16.54 -17.95
CA ARG A 132 9.76 16.60 -18.83
C ARG A 132 10.14 18.04 -19.23
N ASN A 133 9.19 18.82 -19.69
CA ASN A 133 9.44 20.20 -20.13
C ASN A 133 9.97 21.12 -19.02
N ILE A 134 9.58 20.88 -17.77
CA ILE A 134 10.08 21.62 -16.60
C ILE A 134 11.46 21.10 -16.20
N ALA A 135 11.67 19.78 -16.21
CA ALA A 135 12.98 19.20 -15.92
C ALA A 135 14.05 19.64 -16.94
N GLU A 136 13.68 19.73 -18.22
CA GLU A 136 14.56 20.25 -19.28
C GLU A 136 14.85 21.76 -19.10
N GLN A 137 13.89 22.54 -18.60
CA GLN A 137 14.05 23.98 -18.35
C GLN A 137 14.90 24.26 -17.10
N TYR A 138 14.83 23.38 -16.09
CA TYR A 138 15.54 23.48 -14.82
C TYR A 138 16.41 22.24 -14.56
N PRO A 139 17.44 21.99 -15.40
CA PRO A 139 18.21 20.74 -15.32
C PRO A 139 19.03 20.59 -14.02
N GLN A 140 19.14 21.65 -13.24
CA GLN A 140 19.81 21.63 -11.93
C GLN A 140 18.87 21.18 -10.78
N VAL A 141 17.56 21.03 -11.03
CA VAL A 141 16.60 20.70 -9.97
C VAL A 141 16.45 19.20 -9.85
N HIS A 142 17.09 18.61 -8.83
CA HIS A 142 17.06 17.19 -8.51
C HIS A 142 16.48 16.90 -7.14
N SER A 143 16.27 17.92 -6.29
CA SER A 143 15.72 17.77 -4.95
C SER A 143 14.61 18.77 -4.65
N ILE A 144 13.85 18.51 -3.59
CA ILE A 144 12.78 19.41 -3.14
C ILE A 144 13.37 20.76 -2.67
N SER A 145 14.54 20.76 -2.02
CA SER A 145 15.24 22.01 -1.65
C SER A 145 15.64 22.84 -2.87
N GLN A 146 16.10 22.19 -3.95
CA GLN A 146 16.43 22.90 -5.19
C GLN A 146 15.16 23.42 -5.91
N LEU A 147 14.07 22.66 -5.87
CA LEU A 147 12.77 23.17 -6.33
C LEU A 147 12.37 24.43 -5.57
N ASN A 148 12.50 24.44 -4.24
CA ASN A 148 12.17 25.60 -3.42
C ASN A 148 13.01 26.82 -3.79
N GLN A 149 14.27 26.65 -4.17
CA GLN A 149 15.09 27.77 -4.63
C GLN A 149 14.49 28.41 -5.90
N VAL A 150 14.03 27.60 -6.88
CA VAL A 150 13.35 28.11 -8.08
C VAL A 150 12.08 28.88 -7.72
N LEU A 151 11.27 28.33 -6.79
CA LEU A 151 10.04 29.00 -6.34
C LEU A 151 10.29 30.39 -5.74
N ARG A 152 11.42 30.56 -5.02
CA ARG A 152 11.83 31.83 -4.42
C ARG A 152 12.38 32.81 -5.44
N ASP A 153 13.17 32.33 -6.39
CA ASP A 153 13.83 33.16 -7.40
C ASP A 153 12.82 33.68 -8.44
N GLU A 154 11.75 32.93 -8.69
CA GLU A 154 10.73 33.25 -9.69
C GLU A 154 9.29 33.31 -9.10
N PRO A 155 9.00 34.10 -8.08
CA PRO A 155 7.75 34.03 -7.32
C PRO A 155 6.48 34.39 -8.12
N LYS A 156 6.61 34.97 -9.31
CA LYS A 156 5.48 35.43 -10.15
C LYS A 156 5.11 34.46 -11.26
N ARG A 157 5.77 33.30 -11.36
CA ARG A 157 5.66 32.43 -12.55
C ARG A 157 4.54 31.42 -12.51
N GLY A 158 3.69 31.39 -11.48
CA GLY A 158 2.56 30.43 -11.41
C GLY A 158 3.03 28.98 -11.31
N HIS A 159 3.88 28.70 -10.35
CA HIS A 159 4.43 27.37 -10.08
C HIS A 159 3.37 26.46 -9.43
N VAL A 160 2.46 25.92 -10.23
CA VAL A 160 1.35 25.10 -9.74
C VAL A 160 1.84 23.71 -9.30
N LEU A 161 1.58 23.37 -8.05
CA LEU A 161 1.73 22.01 -7.50
C LEU A 161 0.38 21.28 -7.57
N ALA A 162 0.32 20.19 -8.29
CA ALA A 162 -0.81 19.28 -8.27
C ALA A 162 -0.61 18.19 -7.20
N LEU A 163 -1.67 17.86 -6.46
CA LEU A 163 -1.64 16.81 -5.44
C LEU A 163 -3.04 16.24 -5.19
N ASP A 164 -3.10 15.07 -4.57
CA ASP A 164 -4.37 14.47 -4.21
C ASP A 164 -4.98 15.08 -2.94
N THR A 165 -6.29 14.89 -2.81
CA THR A 165 -7.06 15.46 -1.69
C THR A 165 -6.68 14.81 -0.35
N GLU A 166 -6.29 13.53 -0.34
CA GLU A 166 -5.90 12.85 0.90
C GLU A 166 -4.63 13.51 1.46
N PHE A 167 -3.59 13.65 0.63
CA PHE A 167 -2.34 14.30 1.03
C PHE A 167 -2.53 15.76 1.45
N ALA A 168 -3.42 16.51 0.76
CA ALA A 168 -3.72 17.89 1.13
C ALA A 168 -4.22 18.04 2.57
N ASN A 169 -4.93 17.04 3.09
CA ASN A 169 -5.64 17.10 4.37
C ASN A 169 -5.01 16.25 5.50
N ARG A 170 -3.99 15.46 5.21
CA ARG A 170 -3.33 14.64 6.24
C ARG A 170 -2.37 15.49 7.09
N PRO A 171 -2.13 15.11 8.37
CA PRO A 171 -1.16 15.77 9.23
C PRO A 171 0.27 15.74 8.66
N ASP A 172 0.64 14.61 8.04
CA ASP A 172 1.91 14.37 7.35
C ASP A 172 1.83 14.71 5.84
N GLY A 173 0.93 15.61 5.46
CA GLY A 173 0.70 16.02 4.09
C GLY A 173 1.28 17.39 3.73
N LEU A 174 0.53 18.18 2.95
CA LEU A 174 0.99 19.44 2.38
C LEU A 174 1.49 20.44 3.42
N VAL A 175 0.80 20.59 4.54
CA VAL A 175 1.17 21.57 5.59
C VAL A 175 2.52 21.22 6.22
N GLY A 176 2.75 19.96 6.49
CA GLY A 176 4.03 19.49 7.01
C GLY A 176 5.16 19.64 6.00
N LEU A 177 4.92 19.25 4.75
CA LEU A 177 5.89 19.38 3.64
C LEU A 177 6.29 20.85 3.44
N THR A 178 5.31 21.75 3.34
CA THR A 178 5.59 23.19 3.16
C THR A 178 6.38 23.77 4.33
N ARG A 179 6.10 23.35 5.56
CA ARG A 179 6.85 23.80 6.74
C ARG A 179 8.29 23.28 6.73
N THR A 180 8.49 22.01 6.41
CA THR A 180 9.82 21.39 6.45
C THR A 180 10.77 21.99 5.42
N TYR A 181 10.27 22.22 4.20
CA TYR A 181 11.07 22.77 3.09
C TYR A 181 10.94 24.28 2.96
N ASP A 182 10.13 24.94 3.80
CA ASP A 182 9.80 26.36 3.71
C ASP A 182 9.29 26.77 2.30
N LEU A 183 8.44 25.88 1.72
CA LEU A 183 7.88 26.09 0.38
C LEU A 183 6.87 27.24 0.39
N GLN A 184 7.06 28.20 -0.51
CA GLN A 184 6.27 29.42 -0.56
C GLN A 184 5.07 29.29 -1.52
N PHE A 185 4.27 28.23 -1.38
CA PHE A 185 3.04 28.08 -2.15
C PHE A 185 1.91 28.93 -1.58
N THR A 186 1.23 29.64 -2.46
CA THR A 186 -0.05 30.29 -2.14
C THR A 186 -1.22 29.33 -2.47
N ARG A 187 -2.42 29.66 -2.03
CA ARG A 187 -3.62 28.86 -2.37
C ARG A 187 -3.84 28.73 -3.89
N ARG A 188 -3.37 29.69 -4.68
CA ARG A 188 -3.50 29.68 -6.16
C ARG A 188 -2.51 28.71 -6.82
N ASP A 189 -1.44 28.40 -6.13
CA ASP A 189 -0.38 27.51 -6.61
C ASP A 189 -0.69 26.03 -6.29
N ILE A 190 -1.74 25.76 -5.52
CA ILE A 190 -2.16 24.41 -5.16
C ILE A 190 -3.37 23.99 -5.99
N ARG A 191 -3.25 22.85 -6.69
CA ARG A 191 -4.35 22.24 -7.43
C ARG A 191 -4.63 20.83 -6.90
N GLN A 192 -5.73 20.68 -6.18
CA GLN A 192 -6.19 19.39 -5.69
C GLN A 192 -6.99 18.65 -6.76
N MET A 193 -6.72 17.37 -6.94
CA MET A 193 -7.41 16.51 -7.90
C MET A 193 -7.33 15.05 -7.47
N ASP A 194 -7.93 14.13 -8.21
CA ASP A 194 -7.72 12.70 -8.04
C ASP A 194 -6.25 12.34 -8.29
N ALA A 195 -5.68 11.41 -7.49
CA ALA A 195 -4.28 11.01 -7.57
C ALA A 195 -3.88 10.57 -9.00
N GLY A 196 -4.78 9.86 -9.71
CA GLY A 196 -4.55 9.46 -11.10
C GLY A 196 -4.46 10.62 -12.06
N LEU A 197 -5.21 11.70 -11.83
CA LEU A 197 -5.21 12.90 -12.66
C LEU A 197 -3.94 13.74 -12.50
N VAL A 198 -3.26 13.67 -11.36
CA VAL A 198 -1.97 14.36 -11.14
C VAL A 198 -0.95 13.93 -12.21
N TYR A 199 -0.83 12.63 -12.47
CA TYR A 199 0.08 12.12 -13.50
C TYR A 199 -0.28 12.61 -14.90
N THR A 200 -1.57 12.67 -15.22
CA THR A 200 -2.03 13.20 -16.51
C THR A 200 -1.72 14.70 -16.63
N ALA A 201 -1.92 15.48 -15.58
CA ALA A 201 -1.59 16.89 -15.56
C ALA A 201 -0.09 17.14 -15.72
N LEU A 202 0.77 16.32 -15.07
CA LEU A 202 2.22 16.34 -15.26
C LEU A 202 2.60 16.02 -16.70
N ARG A 203 2.13 14.87 -17.25
CA ARG A 203 2.41 14.46 -18.63
C ARG A 203 2.06 15.54 -19.65
N ASN A 204 0.96 16.22 -19.44
CA ASN A 204 0.47 17.27 -20.34
C ASN A 204 1.11 18.64 -20.11
N GLY A 205 2.04 18.78 -19.14
CA GLY A 205 2.67 20.06 -18.80
C GLY A 205 1.71 21.12 -18.25
N GLN A 206 0.58 20.71 -17.67
CA GLN A 206 -0.45 21.59 -17.15
C GLN A 206 -0.13 22.13 -15.75
N VAL A 207 0.88 21.55 -15.10
CA VAL A 207 1.35 21.91 -13.77
C VAL A 207 2.87 21.95 -13.75
N PHE A 208 3.43 22.73 -12.82
CA PHE A 208 4.88 22.86 -12.67
C PHE A 208 5.49 21.64 -11.98
N SER A 209 4.81 21.14 -10.96
CA SER A 209 5.19 19.95 -10.23
C SER A 209 3.97 19.19 -9.74
N GLY A 210 4.15 17.95 -9.33
CA GLY A 210 3.04 17.16 -8.80
C GLY A 210 3.50 16.14 -7.77
N LEU A 211 2.60 15.82 -6.85
CA LEU A 211 2.78 14.74 -5.89
C LEU A 211 2.52 13.40 -6.58
N VAL A 212 3.45 12.48 -6.44
CA VAL A 212 3.41 11.14 -7.04
C VAL A 212 3.79 10.06 -6.02
N TYR A 213 3.56 8.80 -6.38
CA TYR A 213 3.99 7.64 -5.60
C TYR A 213 5.20 6.99 -6.26
N THR A 214 6.22 6.66 -5.48
CA THR A 214 7.52 6.15 -6.00
C THR A 214 7.44 4.79 -6.69
N THR A 215 6.39 4.04 -6.45
CA THR A 215 6.13 2.71 -7.06
C THR A 215 5.17 2.75 -8.25
N ASP A 216 4.74 3.94 -8.68
CA ASP A 216 3.78 4.07 -9.78
C ASP A 216 4.45 3.89 -11.16
N GLY A 217 3.94 2.97 -11.97
CA GLY A 217 4.49 2.67 -13.31
C GLY A 217 4.43 3.84 -14.29
N ARG A 218 3.50 4.79 -14.09
CA ARG A 218 3.37 6.00 -14.92
C ARG A 218 4.57 6.95 -14.82
N LEU A 219 5.41 6.83 -13.79
CA LEU A 219 6.64 7.60 -13.67
C LEU A 219 7.53 7.42 -14.90
N ASN A 220 7.79 6.17 -15.25
CA ASN A 220 8.60 5.82 -16.42
C ASN A 220 7.82 6.07 -17.74
N ALA A 221 6.53 5.69 -17.77
CA ALA A 221 5.70 5.82 -18.96
C ALA A 221 5.49 7.27 -19.43
N PHE A 222 5.54 8.22 -18.51
CA PHE A 222 5.32 9.65 -18.79
C PHE A 222 6.60 10.48 -18.71
N ASP A 223 7.76 9.84 -18.53
CA ASP A 223 9.08 10.50 -18.46
C ASP A 223 9.10 11.61 -17.39
N LEU A 224 8.63 11.26 -16.18
CA LEU A 224 8.57 12.18 -15.06
C LEU A 224 9.88 12.11 -14.26
N THR A 225 10.43 13.28 -13.91
CA THR A 225 11.63 13.38 -13.08
C THR A 225 11.25 13.44 -11.60
N LEU A 226 11.62 12.42 -10.82
CA LEU A 226 11.45 12.44 -9.37
C LEU A 226 12.44 13.38 -8.72
N LEU A 227 11.98 14.13 -7.72
CA LEU A 227 12.82 14.94 -6.86
C LEU A 227 13.18 14.18 -5.58
N GLU A 228 14.44 14.26 -5.18
CA GLU A 228 14.92 13.71 -3.91
C GLU A 228 14.28 14.46 -2.74
N ASP A 229 13.82 13.71 -1.74
CA ASP A 229 13.39 14.23 -0.43
C ASP A 229 14.62 14.40 0.47
N ASP A 230 15.45 15.42 0.15
CA ASP A 230 16.76 15.65 0.75
C ASP A 230 16.73 16.07 2.23
N LEU A 231 15.58 16.47 2.75
CA LEU A 231 15.35 16.68 4.19
C LEU A 231 14.63 15.51 4.87
N HIS A 232 14.40 14.41 4.15
CA HIS A 232 13.76 13.20 4.62
C HIS A 232 12.41 13.49 5.31
N TYR A 233 11.57 14.29 4.66
CA TYR A 233 10.26 14.67 5.18
C TYR A 233 9.29 13.50 5.19
N PHE A 234 9.23 12.75 4.09
CA PHE A 234 8.28 11.66 3.97
C PHE A 234 8.68 10.49 4.88
N PRO A 235 7.72 9.96 5.66
CA PRO A 235 7.99 8.75 6.43
C PRO A 235 8.25 7.56 5.51
N ASP A 236 8.84 6.52 6.07
CA ASP A 236 8.92 5.24 5.37
C ASP A 236 7.54 4.61 5.24
N TYR A 237 7.24 4.11 4.06
CA TYR A 237 5.99 3.45 3.72
C TYR A 237 6.23 2.01 3.23
N THR A 238 7.13 1.29 3.92
CA THR A 238 7.32 -0.14 3.66
C THR A 238 6.00 -0.88 3.85
N ALA A 239 5.59 -1.66 2.85
CA ALA A 239 4.36 -2.42 2.90
C ALA A 239 4.59 -3.79 3.56
N ALA A 240 3.59 -4.27 4.31
CA ALA A 240 3.58 -5.62 4.83
C ALA A 240 2.16 -6.20 4.88
N PRO A 241 2.01 -7.53 4.78
CA PRO A 241 0.75 -8.17 5.10
C PRO A 241 0.48 -8.02 6.60
N VAL A 242 -0.66 -7.44 6.96
CA VAL A 242 -1.12 -7.36 8.34
C VAL A 242 -2.34 -8.25 8.50
N VAL A 243 -2.26 -9.22 9.40
CA VAL A 243 -3.28 -10.26 9.60
C VAL A 243 -3.80 -10.17 11.03
N ARG A 244 -5.08 -10.40 11.23
CA ARG A 244 -5.65 -10.49 12.58
C ARG A 244 -5.06 -11.66 13.35
N GLN A 245 -4.75 -11.46 14.62
CA GLN A 245 -4.21 -12.52 15.49
C GLN A 245 -5.10 -13.76 15.50
N ALA A 246 -6.42 -13.59 15.64
CA ALA A 246 -7.37 -14.70 15.63
C ALA A 246 -7.34 -15.55 14.33
N VAL A 247 -6.99 -14.95 13.20
CA VAL A 247 -6.83 -15.67 11.92
C VAL A 247 -5.53 -16.45 11.90
N LEU A 248 -4.45 -15.91 12.44
CA LEU A 248 -3.18 -16.64 12.57
C LEU A 248 -3.26 -17.77 13.60
N ASP A 249 -4.03 -17.59 14.68
CA ASP A 249 -4.27 -18.66 15.65
C ASP A 249 -5.00 -19.84 15.02
N ALA A 250 -5.96 -19.57 14.11
CA ALA A 250 -6.69 -20.58 13.35
C ALA A 250 -5.87 -21.16 12.17
N HIS A 251 -4.99 -20.36 11.58
CA HIS A 251 -4.25 -20.69 10.36
C HIS A 251 -2.78 -20.23 10.45
N PRO A 252 -1.97 -20.83 11.35
CA PRO A 252 -0.59 -20.38 11.61
C PRO A 252 0.33 -20.47 10.38
N GLN A 253 0.00 -21.35 9.42
CA GLN A 253 0.73 -21.49 8.16
C GLN A 253 0.73 -20.22 7.28
N LEU A 254 -0.24 -19.30 7.47
CA LEU A 254 -0.32 -18.07 6.69
C LEU A 254 0.95 -17.22 6.79
N ALA A 255 1.55 -17.14 7.96
CA ALA A 255 2.78 -16.37 8.17
C ALA A 255 3.94 -16.91 7.30
N THR A 256 4.08 -18.24 7.24
CA THR A 256 5.10 -18.89 6.42
C THR A 256 4.80 -18.79 4.93
N LEU A 257 3.52 -18.92 4.54
CA LEU A 257 3.10 -18.82 3.14
C LEU A 257 3.31 -17.42 2.58
N LEU A 258 2.96 -16.36 3.34
CA LEU A 258 3.05 -14.99 2.85
C LEU A 258 4.47 -14.42 2.83
N LYS A 259 5.42 -15.04 3.55
CA LYS A 259 6.80 -14.57 3.60
C LYS A 259 7.47 -14.51 2.21
N PRO A 260 7.53 -15.58 1.39
CA PRO A 260 8.19 -15.52 0.09
C PRO A 260 7.49 -14.55 -0.88
N LEU A 261 6.18 -14.37 -0.76
CA LEU A 261 5.46 -13.38 -1.55
C LEU A 261 5.94 -11.96 -1.22
N ALA A 262 6.02 -11.61 0.07
CA ALA A 262 6.47 -10.30 0.50
C ALA A 262 7.94 -10.03 0.10
N GLU A 263 8.82 -11.01 0.25
CA GLU A 263 10.25 -10.87 -0.06
C GLU A 263 10.55 -10.69 -1.56
N GLN A 264 9.65 -11.08 -2.46
CA GLN A 264 9.79 -10.88 -3.91
C GLN A 264 9.33 -9.51 -4.39
N LEU A 265 8.57 -8.78 -3.58
CA LEU A 265 8.04 -7.47 -3.94
C LEU A 265 9.05 -6.37 -3.56
N ASP A 266 9.79 -5.88 -4.55
CA ASP A 266 10.65 -4.70 -4.46
C ASP A 266 10.09 -3.54 -5.31
N ASP A 267 10.71 -2.34 -5.21
CA ASP A 267 10.25 -1.15 -5.92
C ASP A 267 10.17 -1.35 -7.44
N ALA A 268 11.14 -2.06 -8.02
CA ALA A 268 11.17 -2.31 -9.46
C ALA A 268 10.03 -3.23 -9.90
N THR A 269 9.81 -4.31 -9.15
CA THR A 269 8.70 -5.24 -9.34
C THR A 269 7.36 -4.52 -9.19
N MET A 270 7.21 -3.70 -8.16
CA MET A 270 5.96 -2.97 -7.94
C MET A 270 5.66 -1.95 -9.04
N ARG A 271 6.67 -1.22 -9.55
CA ARG A 271 6.47 -0.33 -10.72
C ARG A 271 6.00 -1.08 -11.96
N GLN A 272 6.49 -2.30 -12.18
CA GLN A 272 6.03 -3.14 -13.30
C GLN A 272 4.61 -3.64 -13.10
N LEU A 273 4.26 -4.04 -11.88
CA LEU A 273 2.93 -4.55 -11.56
C LEU A 273 1.86 -3.45 -11.53
N ASN A 274 2.26 -2.22 -11.23
CA ASN A 274 1.37 -1.05 -11.19
C ASN A 274 1.22 -0.35 -12.57
N ALA A 275 1.97 -0.80 -13.59
CA ALA A 275 1.92 -0.26 -14.95
C ALA A 275 0.74 -0.85 -15.74
#